data_8f807ca1e2a3bac42dea5b6491e25d42
#
_entry.id   8f807ca1e2a3bac42dea5b6491e25d42
#
_cell.length_a   1.000
_cell.length_b   1.000
_cell.length_c   1.000
_cell.angle_alpha   90.00
_cell.angle_beta   90.00
_cell.angle_gamma   90.00
#
_symmetry.space_group_name_H-M   'P 1'
#
loop_
_entity.id
_entity.type
_entity.pdbx_description
1 polymer ?
#
loop_
_entity_poly.entity_id
_entity_poly.type
_entity_poly.pdbx_seq_one_letter_code
_entity_poly.pdbx_strand_id
1 'polypeptide(L)'
;MPKAIWNGAVLAESDKCEIVDNNYYFPADALNREYFKDSSTHTTCGWKGVASYYSVEVGGQVNKDAAWYYPTPKDAAKNIAGHIAFWKGVKVEA
;
A
#
# COMPACT_ATOMS: atom_id res chain seq x y z
N MET A 1 -9.88 11.83 7.37
CA MET A 1 -8.80 11.54 6.39
C MET A 1 -8.20 10.18 6.70
N PRO A 2 -8.33 9.19 5.80
CA PRO A 2 -7.74 7.88 6.04
C PRO A 2 -6.24 7.94 6.27
N LYS A 3 -5.76 7.12 7.20
CA LYS A 3 -4.33 6.98 7.46
C LYS A 3 -3.97 5.54 7.77
N ALA A 4 -2.78 5.15 7.36
CA ALA A 4 -2.20 3.85 7.62
C ALA A 4 -1.15 3.99 8.72
N ILE A 5 -1.28 3.20 9.79
CA ILE A 5 -0.45 3.33 10.98
C ILE A 5 0.15 1.96 11.31
N TRP A 6 1.45 1.95 11.61
CA TRP A 6 2.13 0.76 12.09
C TRP A 6 3.26 1.16 13.03
N ASN A 7 3.38 0.43 14.14
CA ASN A 7 4.44 0.63 15.13
C ASN A 7 4.56 2.10 15.57
N GLY A 8 3.40 2.76 15.74
CA GLY A 8 3.32 4.14 16.18
C GLY A 8 3.61 5.19 15.12
N ALA A 9 3.87 4.80 13.87
CA ALA A 9 4.17 5.74 12.78
C ALA A 9 3.05 5.78 11.76
N VAL A 10 2.78 6.97 11.23
CA VAL A 10 1.85 7.15 10.12
C VAL A 10 2.61 6.90 8.83
N LEU A 11 2.26 5.82 8.15
CA LEU A 11 2.92 5.41 6.89
C LEU A 11 2.38 6.17 5.69
N ALA A 12 1.10 6.50 5.71
CA ALA A 12 0.43 7.21 4.63
C ALA A 12 -0.83 7.88 5.16
N GLU A 13 -1.21 8.99 4.54
CA GLU A 13 -2.43 9.71 4.91
C GLU A 13 -2.95 10.48 3.69
N SER A 14 -4.25 10.31 3.36
CA SER A 14 -4.85 11.01 2.22
C SER A 14 -6.37 10.92 2.29
N ASP A 15 -7.04 11.97 1.84
CA ASP A 15 -8.49 11.95 1.61
C ASP A 15 -8.83 11.56 0.16
N LYS A 16 -7.83 11.17 -0.62
CA LYS A 16 -7.98 10.80 -2.04
C LYS A 16 -7.75 9.30 -2.28
N CYS A 17 -8.06 8.47 -1.29
CA CYS A 17 -7.93 7.02 -1.45
C CYS A 17 -8.99 6.47 -2.39
N GLU A 18 -8.62 5.43 -3.14
CA GLU A 18 -9.57 4.57 -3.84
C GLU A 18 -9.89 3.38 -2.95
N ILE A 19 -11.13 2.92 -2.95
CA ILE A 19 -11.53 1.75 -2.16
C ILE A 19 -11.92 0.63 -3.12
N VAL A 20 -11.17 -0.48 -3.05
CA VAL A 20 -11.41 -1.66 -3.89
C VAL A 20 -11.28 -2.89 -3.01
N ASP A 21 -12.26 -3.79 -3.08
CA ASP A 21 -12.30 -5.02 -2.27
C ASP A 21 -12.12 -4.73 -0.76
N ASN A 22 -12.73 -3.65 -0.28
CA ASN A 22 -12.66 -3.19 1.12
C ASN A 22 -11.26 -2.74 1.55
N ASN A 23 -10.34 -2.54 0.62
CA ASN A 23 -9.01 -1.99 0.92
C ASN A 23 -8.93 -0.55 0.49
N TYR A 24 -8.30 0.27 1.32
CA TYR A 24 -7.95 1.64 0.97
C TYR A 24 -6.64 1.63 0.20
N TYR A 25 -6.66 2.20 -1.00
CA TYR A 25 -5.47 2.38 -1.83
C TYR A 25 -5.08 3.84 -1.80
N PHE A 26 -3.92 4.12 -1.23
CA PHE A 26 -3.44 5.49 -1.04
C PHE A 26 -2.65 5.95 -2.25
N PRO A 27 -2.82 7.22 -2.70
CA PRO A 27 -1.97 7.75 -3.77
C PRO A 27 -0.49 7.64 -3.40
N ALA A 28 0.38 7.47 -4.40
CA ALA A 28 1.81 7.30 -4.15
C ALA A 28 2.43 8.50 -3.43
N ASP A 29 1.94 9.70 -3.67
CA ASP A 29 2.46 10.91 -3.04
C ASP A 29 2.01 11.07 -1.57
N ALA A 30 1.12 10.18 -1.10
CA ALA A 30 0.67 10.19 0.30
C ALA A 30 1.59 9.40 1.21
N LEU A 31 2.57 8.67 0.69
CA LEU A 31 3.47 7.84 1.49
C LEU A 31 4.55 8.68 2.19
N ASN A 32 4.82 8.34 3.45
CA ASN A 32 6.02 8.80 4.13
C ASN A 32 7.17 7.88 3.73
N ARG A 33 7.87 8.24 2.67
CA ARG A 33 8.83 7.38 1.95
C ARG A 33 9.95 6.83 2.83
N GLU A 34 10.30 7.53 3.90
CA GLU A 34 11.37 7.09 4.80
C GLU A 34 11.12 5.73 5.42
N TYR A 35 9.86 5.29 5.50
CA TYR A 35 9.50 4.01 6.09
C TYR A 35 9.45 2.86 5.09
N PHE A 36 9.58 3.13 3.80
CA PHE A 36 9.34 2.13 2.76
C PHE A 36 10.63 1.60 2.15
N LYS A 37 10.69 0.28 1.98
CA LYS A 37 11.79 -0.43 1.32
C LYS A 37 11.23 -1.24 0.17
N ASP A 38 11.92 -1.25 -0.96
CA ASP A 38 11.52 -2.07 -2.10
C ASP A 38 11.59 -3.56 -1.73
N SER A 39 10.67 -4.33 -2.29
CA SER A 39 10.64 -5.77 -2.15
C SER A 39 10.68 -6.41 -3.53
N SER A 40 11.28 -7.60 -3.63
CA SER A 40 11.30 -8.35 -4.87
C SER A 40 10.08 -9.26 -5.04
N THR A 41 9.17 -9.26 -4.07
CA THR A 41 7.96 -10.08 -4.11
C THR A 41 6.99 -9.56 -5.15
N HIS A 42 6.40 -10.50 -5.92
CA HIS A 42 5.32 -10.21 -6.88
C HIS A 42 4.27 -11.29 -6.76
N THR A 43 3.01 -10.91 -6.88
CA THR A 43 1.88 -11.84 -6.94
C THR A 43 0.96 -11.45 -8.08
N THR A 44 0.13 -12.39 -8.52
CA THR A 44 -0.79 -12.12 -9.63
C THR A 44 -2.24 -12.21 -9.15
N CYS A 45 -3.01 -11.17 -9.44
CA CYS A 45 -4.45 -11.16 -9.27
C CYS A 45 -5.09 -11.24 -10.67
N GLY A 46 -6.02 -12.18 -10.85
CA GLY A 46 -6.58 -12.44 -12.17
C GLY A 46 -7.21 -11.23 -12.85
N TRP A 47 -7.88 -10.35 -12.08
CA TRP A 47 -8.55 -9.20 -12.68
C TRP A 47 -7.78 -7.88 -12.50
N LYS A 48 -6.86 -7.80 -11.53
CA LYS A 48 -6.09 -6.56 -11.29
C LYS A 48 -4.75 -6.54 -12.00
N GLY A 49 -4.08 -7.70 -12.13
CA GLY A 49 -2.76 -7.80 -12.74
C GLY A 49 -1.69 -8.23 -11.75
N VAL A 50 -0.44 -7.82 -11.98
CA VAL A 50 0.70 -8.18 -11.15
C VAL A 50 0.90 -7.14 -10.06
N ALA A 51 0.88 -7.60 -8.81
CA ALA A 51 1.17 -6.76 -7.64
C ALA A 51 2.66 -6.76 -7.35
N SER A 52 3.17 -5.60 -7.00
CA SER A 52 4.50 -5.40 -6.42
C SER A 52 4.34 -5.05 -4.94
N TYR A 53 5.42 -5.16 -4.17
CA TYR A 53 5.34 -5.02 -2.71
C TYR A 53 6.39 -4.06 -2.18
N TYR A 54 6.05 -3.42 -1.06
CA TYR A 54 7.00 -2.73 -0.20
C TYR A 54 7.02 -3.41 1.17
N SER A 55 8.20 -3.48 1.76
CA SER A 55 8.33 -3.71 3.20
C SER A 55 8.35 -2.36 3.90
N VAL A 56 7.93 -2.31 5.16
CA VAL A 56 8.00 -1.07 5.95
C VAL A 56 8.94 -1.30 7.13
N GLU A 57 9.69 -0.25 7.47
CA GLU A 57 10.63 -0.27 8.58
C GLU A 57 10.40 0.94 9.46
N VAL A 58 10.12 0.70 10.75
CA VAL A 58 9.88 1.75 11.73
C VAL A 58 10.60 1.37 13.02
N GLY A 59 11.47 2.26 13.53
CA GLY A 59 12.16 2.04 14.78
C GLY A 59 13.04 0.79 14.78
N GLY A 60 13.62 0.43 13.65
CA GLY A 60 14.46 -0.76 13.51
C GLY A 60 13.69 -2.07 13.33
N GLN A 61 12.36 -2.02 13.32
CA GLN A 61 11.53 -3.20 13.06
C GLN A 61 11.05 -3.21 11.62
N VAL A 62 11.13 -4.38 10.98
CA VAL A 62 10.73 -4.56 9.59
C VAL A 62 9.46 -5.39 9.52
N ASN A 63 8.47 -4.89 8.80
CA ASN A 63 7.26 -5.63 8.46
C ASN A 63 7.35 -5.96 6.96
N LYS A 64 7.76 -7.19 6.66
CA LYS A 64 8.06 -7.61 5.30
C LYS A 64 6.78 -7.68 4.46
N ASP A 65 6.82 -7.07 3.27
CA ASP A 65 5.74 -7.12 2.30
C ASP A 65 4.40 -6.61 2.86
N ALA A 66 4.46 -5.61 3.73
CA ALA A 66 3.28 -5.08 4.42
C ALA A 66 2.42 -4.16 3.54
N ALA A 67 2.92 -3.77 2.38
CA ALA A 67 2.20 -2.93 1.43
C ALA A 67 2.29 -3.51 0.03
N TRP A 68 1.23 -3.31 -0.75
CA TRP A 68 1.24 -3.76 -2.15
C TRP A 68 0.67 -2.68 -3.05
N TYR A 69 1.03 -2.76 -4.34
CA TYR A 69 0.54 -1.85 -5.36
C TYR A 69 0.60 -2.52 -6.72
N TYR A 70 -0.20 -2.01 -7.64
CA TYR A 70 -0.23 -2.50 -9.03
C TYR A 70 0.34 -1.39 -9.92
N PRO A 71 1.62 -1.49 -10.34
CA PRO A 71 2.20 -0.43 -11.19
C PRO A 71 1.53 -0.32 -12.55
N THR A 72 1.08 -1.47 -13.09
CA THR A 72 0.45 -1.51 -14.41
C THR A 72 -0.76 -2.44 -14.34
N PRO A 73 -1.85 -2.02 -13.65
CA PRO A 73 -3.03 -2.89 -13.51
C PRO A 73 -3.76 -3.05 -14.83
N LYS A 74 -4.59 -4.10 -14.89
CA LYS A 74 -5.52 -4.28 -16.00
C LYS A 74 -6.54 -3.15 -16.01
N ASP A 75 -7.18 -2.93 -17.16
CA ASP A 75 -8.12 -1.82 -17.35
C ASP A 75 -9.22 -1.77 -16.29
N ALA A 76 -9.72 -2.92 -15.85
CA ALA A 76 -10.76 -3.00 -14.84
C ALA A 76 -10.34 -2.41 -13.49
N ALA A 77 -9.04 -2.28 -13.25
CA ALA A 77 -8.48 -1.77 -12.00
C ALA A 77 -7.60 -0.53 -12.23
N LYS A 78 -7.74 0.16 -13.35
CA LYS A 78 -6.85 1.28 -13.69
C LYS A 78 -6.89 2.42 -12.67
N ASN A 79 -7.99 2.56 -11.92
CA ASN A 79 -8.12 3.60 -10.91
C ASN A 79 -7.16 3.44 -9.74
N ILE A 80 -6.62 2.24 -9.51
CA ILE A 80 -5.66 2.00 -8.44
C ILE A 80 -4.21 1.95 -8.92
N ALA A 81 -3.95 2.29 -10.17
CA ALA A 81 -2.60 2.30 -10.72
C ALA A 81 -1.66 3.12 -9.83
N GLY A 82 -0.58 2.49 -9.35
CA GLY A 82 0.41 3.14 -8.49
C GLY A 82 -0.06 3.52 -7.10
N HIS A 83 -1.31 3.21 -6.73
CA HIS A 83 -1.81 3.42 -5.37
C HIS A 83 -1.41 2.25 -4.47
N ILE A 84 -1.23 2.52 -3.18
CA ILE A 84 -0.67 1.56 -2.25
C ILE A 84 -1.70 1.16 -1.20
N ALA A 85 -1.84 -0.16 -0.98
CA ALA A 85 -2.69 -0.73 0.07
C ALA A 85 -1.84 -1.45 1.11
N PHE A 86 -2.42 -1.72 2.28
CA PHE A 86 -1.68 -2.23 3.43
C PHE A 86 -2.36 -3.44 4.05
N TRP A 87 -1.57 -4.30 4.68
CA TRP A 87 -2.02 -5.47 5.45
C TRP A 87 -0.99 -5.80 6.53
N LYS A 88 -1.01 -7.02 7.06
CA LYS A 88 -0.01 -7.56 8.02
C LYS A 88 0.15 -6.69 9.25
N GLY A 89 -0.97 -6.33 9.87
CA GLY A 89 -0.94 -5.58 11.11
C GLY A 89 -0.86 -4.07 10.94
N VAL A 90 -0.75 -3.58 9.72
CA VAL A 90 -0.90 -2.14 9.47
C VAL A 90 -2.37 -1.79 9.66
N LYS A 91 -2.65 -0.81 10.52
CA LYS A 91 -4.00 -0.38 10.81
C LYS A 91 -4.35 0.79 9.89
N VAL A 92 -5.47 0.67 9.19
CA VAL A 92 -5.99 1.76 8.37
C VAL A 92 -7.22 2.33 9.06
N GLU A 93 -7.15 3.62 9.40
CA GLU A 93 -8.25 4.35 10.06
C GLU A 93 -8.85 5.35 9.08
N ALA A 94 -10.17 5.35 8.98
CA ALA A 94 -10.88 6.27 8.09
C ALA A 94 -10.93 7.72 8.60
#